data_54d75f220defa29a4c9c3809f9128cd5
#
_entry.id   54d75f220defa29a4c9c3809f9128cd5
#
_cell.length_a   1.000
_cell.length_b   1.000
_cell.length_c   1.000
_cell.angle_alpha   90.00
_cell.angle_beta   90.00
_cell.angle_gamma   90.00
#
_symmetry.space_group_name_H-M   'P 1'
#
loop_
_entity.id
_entity.type
_entity.pdbx_description
1 polymer ?
#
loop_
_entity_poly.entity_id
_entity_poly.type
_entity_poly.pdbx_seq_one_letter_code
_entity_poly.pdbx_strand_id
1 'polypeptide(L)'
;MKNLFTLAAASFLAFGASASNVELVVEAVNNGGQVEGNTYRVYAVLPSAEHSLHAVFADGEHVLNVATTSSFYQHQYGSFSSLDVNNQIVALDAGLAFDSWVTIGATNSDNNNLWTVGVDYNNFLSGSELTITDGAWFVVPTDVQAATEAGNRVLLMQLTTDGTATGILNLQGWDAEGAAWRTHDLTFSSTDAEVFGCTDSNASNFNAEATYNDGSCFGENNGATNGLSNIDGTTEWNIFPNPVFESTFSVKFDRELNLGGENIILEVTDMAGKSVISQEVAQENIVGGN
;
A
#
# COMPACT_ATOMS: atom_id res chain seq x y z
N MET A 1 -26.27 -29.81 -37.78
CA MET A 1 -25.98 -29.93 -36.33
C MET A 1 -25.74 -28.51 -35.83
N LYS A 2 -26.72 -27.97 -35.09
CA LYS A 2 -26.64 -26.59 -34.54
C LYS A 2 -26.04 -26.69 -33.16
N ASN A 3 -24.86 -26.15 -32.98
CA ASN A 3 -24.22 -26.02 -31.66
C ASN A 3 -24.91 -24.89 -30.89
N LEU A 4 -25.63 -25.28 -29.86
CA LEU A 4 -26.26 -24.38 -28.89
C LEU A 4 -25.18 -23.99 -27.87
N PHE A 5 -24.70 -22.77 -27.96
CA PHE A 5 -23.87 -22.19 -26.89
C PHE A 5 -24.80 -21.78 -25.75
N THR A 6 -24.73 -22.50 -24.65
CA THR A 6 -25.42 -22.13 -23.41
C THR A 6 -24.62 -21.05 -22.75
N LEU A 7 -25.09 -19.80 -22.81
CA LEU A 7 -24.58 -18.70 -22.06
C LEU A 7 -24.96 -18.93 -20.59
N ALA A 8 -24.00 -19.22 -19.75
CA ALA A 8 -24.21 -19.28 -18.31
C ALA A 8 -24.36 -17.84 -17.78
N ALA A 9 -25.59 -17.43 -17.55
CA ALA A 9 -25.89 -16.20 -16.83
C ALA A 9 -25.43 -16.38 -15.37
N ALA A 10 -24.38 -15.68 -14.99
CA ALA A 10 -23.99 -15.53 -13.59
C ALA A 10 -25.11 -14.76 -12.87
N SER A 11 -25.86 -15.45 -12.04
CA SER A 11 -26.86 -14.84 -11.17
C SER A 11 -26.11 -13.99 -10.12
N PHE A 12 -26.21 -12.66 -10.26
CA PHE A 12 -25.81 -11.73 -9.21
C PHE A 12 -26.78 -11.91 -8.03
N LEU A 13 -26.31 -12.54 -6.98
CA LEU A 13 -26.97 -12.48 -5.68
C LEU A 13 -26.87 -11.03 -5.18
N ALA A 14 -28.00 -10.41 -4.91
CA ALA A 14 -28.05 -9.11 -4.22
C ALA A 14 -27.58 -9.34 -2.79
N PHE A 15 -26.32 -9.01 -2.51
CA PHE A 15 -25.81 -8.96 -1.16
C PHE A 15 -26.28 -7.65 -0.50
N GLY A 16 -26.91 -7.78 0.66
CA GLY A 16 -27.22 -6.64 1.51
C GLY A 16 -25.88 -5.93 1.86
N ALA A 17 -25.76 -4.67 1.46
CA ALA A 17 -24.61 -3.85 1.78
C ALA A 17 -24.52 -3.71 3.30
N SER A 18 -23.60 -4.42 3.92
CA SER A 18 -23.04 -3.99 5.21
C SER A 18 -22.28 -2.70 4.90
N ALA A 19 -22.66 -1.59 5.54
CA ALA A 19 -21.92 -0.32 5.40
C ALA A 19 -20.52 -0.57 5.99
N SER A 20 -19.56 -0.90 5.15
CA SER A 20 -18.16 -0.99 5.53
C SER A 20 -17.68 0.43 5.82
N ASN A 21 -17.10 0.68 7.00
CA ASN A 21 -16.43 1.94 7.33
C ASN A 21 -15.09 2.02 6.56
N VAL A 22 -15.17 2.01 5.23
CA VAL A 22 -14.02 2.22 4.35
C VAL A 22 -13.94 3.71 4.06
N GLU A 23 -12.77 4.28 4.21
CA GLU A 23 -12.49 5.67 3.87
C GLU A 23 -11.30 5.78 2.93
N LEU A 24 -11.19 6.91 2.23
CA LEU A 24 -10.03 7.24 1.42
C LEU A 24 -9.15 8.24 2.17
N VAL A 25 -7.85 7.96 2.21
CA VAL A 25 -6.83 8.85 2.79
C VAL A 25 -5.79 9.16 1.72
N VAL A 26 -5.35 10.41 1.67
CA VAL A 26 -4.33 10.88 0.74
C VAL A 26 -3.04 11.16 1.51
N GLU A 27 -1.96 10.50 1.10
CA GLU A 27 -0.61 10.73 1.60
C GLU A 27 0.12 11.73 0.70
N ALA A 28 0.77 12.72 1.28
CA ALA A 28 1.73 13.58 0.58
C ALA A 28 3.10 12.88 0.53
N VAL A 29 3.59 12.59 -0.68
CA VAL A 29 4.87 11.92 -0.90
C VAL A 29 5.93 12.95 -1.29
N ASN A 30 7.04 12.99 -0.56
CA ASN A 30 8.17 13.85 -0.91
C ASN A 30 8.88 13.33 -2.16
N ASN A 31 8.77 14.02 -3.27
CA ASN A 31 9.45 13.66 -4.52
C ASN A 31 10.88 14.23 -4.63
N GLY A 32 11.36 14.94 -3.61
CA GLY A 32 12.70 15.50 -3.58
C GLY A 32 13.01 16.52 -4.70
N GLY A 33 11.98 17.03 -5.37
CA GLY A 33 12.13 17.90 -6.54
C GLY A 33 12.62 17.19 -7.80
N GLN A 34 12.49 15.86 -7.86
CA GLN A 34 12.87 15.06 -9.04
C GLN A 34 11.93 15.29 -10.22
N VAL A 35 10.71 15.68 -9.94
CA VAL A 35 9.68 16.02 -10.94
C VAL A 35 8.95 17.30 -10.52
N GLU A 36 8.34 17.99 -11.48
CA GLU A 36 7.48 19.15 -11.19
C GLU A 36 6.18 18.70 -10.53
N GLY A 37 5.63 19.56 -9.65
CA GLY A 37 4.41 19.30 -8.90
C GLY A 37 4.61 18.50 -7.62
N ASN A 38 3.50 18.12 -7.01
CA ASN A 38 3.46 17.33 -5.79
C ASN A 38 3.00 15.90 -6.09
N THR A 39 3.55 14.95 -5.37
CA THR A 39 3.17 13.54 -5.51
C THR A 39 2.28 13.15 -4.34
N TYR A 40 1.21 12.41 -4.65
CA TYR A 40 0.22 11.95 -3.70
C TYR A 40 -0.04 10.45 -3.89
N ARG A 41 -0.27 9.74 -2.81
CA ARG A 41 -0.79 8.37 -2.82
C ARG A 41 -2.16 8.33 -2.20
N VAL A 42 -3.08 7.63 -2.85
CA VAL A 42 -4.44 7.45 -2.36
C VAL A 42 -4.57 6.03 -1.83
N TYR A 43 -4.99 5.91 -0.59
CA TYR A 43 -5.21 4.64 0.10
C TYR A 43 -6.67 4.46 0.44
N ALA A 44 -7.14 3.21 0.39
CA ALA A 44 -8.32 2.79 1.12
C ALA A 44 -7.91 2.35 2.52
N VAL A 45 -8.55 2.87 3.56
CA VAL A 45 -8.41 2.39 4.94
C VAL A 45 -9.59 1.47 5.23
N LEU A 46 -9.27 0.21 5.51
CA LEU A 46 -10.26 -0.85 5.76
C LEU A 46 -10.53 -0.99 7.27
N PRO A 47 -11.68 -1.54 7.67
CA PRO A 47 -12.06 -1.63 9.10
C PRO A 47 -11.11 -2.47 9.96
N SER A 48 -10.40 -3.44 9.39
CA SER A 48 -9.41 -4.26 10.10
C SER A 48 -8.40 -4.88 9.13
N ALA A 49 -7.32 -5.44 9.69
CA ALA A 49 -6.26 -6.10 8.94
C ALA A 49 -6.71 -7.41 8.24
N GLU A 50 -7.83 -7.99 8.67
CA GLU A 50 -8.40 -9.20 8.06
C GLU A 50 -9.27 -8.89 6.84
N HIS A 51 -9.60 -7.63 6.60
CA HIS A 51 -10.28 -7.20 5.37
C HIS A 51 -9.30 -7.25 4.18
N SER A 52 -9.85 -7.40 2.99
CA SER A 52 -9.10 -7.34 1.74
C SER A 52 -9.82 -6.48 0.71
N LEU A 53 -9.06 -5.83 -0.18
CA LEU A 53 -9.58 -5.02 -1.27
C LEU A 53 -9.20 -5.67 -2.60
N HIS A 54 -10.18 -5.99 -3.42
CA HIS A 54 -9.95 -6.75 -4.64
C HIS A 54 -10.06 -5.91 -5.91
N ALA A 55 -10.93 -4.91 -5.92
CA ALA A 55 -11.14 -4.07 -7.10
C ALA A 55 -11.52 -2.64 -6.77
N VAL A 56 -11.13 -1.77 -7.67
CA VAL A 56 -11.65 -0.41 -7.85
C VAL A 56 -12.44 -0.45 -9.15
N PHE A 57 -13.72 -0.05 -9.12
CA PHE A 57 -14.65 -0.35 -10.21
C PHE A 57 -15.63 0.79 -10.52
N ALA A 58 -16.29 0.68 -11.67
CA ALA A 58 -17.49 1.41 -12.05
C ALA A 58 -18.49 0.41 -12.64
N ASP A 59 -19.79 0.60 -12.44
CA ASP A 59 -20.86 -0.35 -12.83
C ASP A 59 -22.01 0.29 -13.63
N GLY A 60 -21.76 1.45 -14.22
CA GLY A 60 -22.75 2.19 -15.01
C GLY A 60 -23.64 3.11 -14.19
N GLU A 61 -23.96 2.77 -12.93
CA GLU A 61 -24.71 3.63 -12.01
C GLU A 61 -23.76 4.48 -11.18
N HIS A 62 -22.60 3.93 -10.81
CA HIS A 62 -21.55 4.57 -10.03
C HIS A 62 -20.29 4.77 -10.89
N VAL A 63 -20.18 5.96 -11.48
CA VAL A 63 -19.04 6.34 -12.32
C VAL A 63 -17.83 6.63 -11.45
N LEU A 64 -16.67 6.11 -11.85
CA LEU A 64 -15.38 6.44 -11.26
C LEU A 64 -14.77 7.62 -12.02
N ASN A 65 -14.21 8.59 -11.28
CA ASN A 65 -13.48 9.69 -11.86
C ASN A 65 -12.23 10.03 -11.01
N VAL A 66 -11.11 10.31 -11.68
CA VAL A 66 -9.89 10.86 -11.10
C VAL A 66 -9.45 12.01 -11.98
N ALA A 67 -9.37 13.21 -11.42
CA ALA A 67 -9.09 14.44 -12.16
C ALA A 67 -8.10 15.34 -11.43
N THR A 68 -7.51 16.29 -12.15
CA THR A 68 -6.69 17.35 -11.59
C THR A 68 -7.07 18.69 -12.21
N THR A 69 -6.82 19.78 -11.49
CA THR A 69 -7.01 21.15 -12.02
C THR A 69 -5.92 21.57 -13.00
N SER A 70 -4.89 20.73 -13.22
CA SER A 70 -3.80 20.93 -14.18
C SER A 70 -3.63 19.69 -15.05
N SER A 71 -2.47 19.03 -15.01
CA SER A 71 -2.20 17.77 -15.68
C SER A 71 -1.52 16.79 -14.72
N PHE A 72 -1.74 15.49 -14.94
CA PHE A 72 -0.96 14.45 -14.28
C PHE A 72 0.39 14.30 -14.97
N TYR A 73 1.44 14.18 -14.18
CA TYR A 73 2.76 13.81 -14.67
C TYR A 73 2.71 12.37 -15.17
N GLN A 74 3.20 12.17 -16.41
CA GLN A 74 3.33 10.87 -17.03
C GLN A 74 4.76 10.70 -17.52
N HIS A 75 5.45 9.68 -16.98
CA HIS A 75 6.84 9.43 -17.35
C HIS A 75 6.91 8.65 -18.67
N GLN A 76 7.90 8.94 -19.51
CA GLN A 76 8.06 8.30 -20.84
C GLN A 76 8.24 6.78 -20.80
N TYR A 77 8.71 6.21 -19.67
CA TYR A 77 8.89 4.77 -19.43
C TYR A 77 7.84 4.21 -18.48
N GLY A 78 6.91 5.02 -18.03
CA GLY A 78 5.77 4.62 -17.22
C GLY A 78 4.57 4.20 -18.05
N SER A 79 3.48 3.90 -17.35
CA SER A 79 2.20 3.55 -17.95
C SER A 79 1.07 3.85 -16.97
N PHE A 80 -0.14 3.40 -17.29
CA PHE A 80 -1.31 3.63 -16.45
C PHE A 80 -1.25 2.92 -15.09
N SER A 81 -0.36 1.96 -14.89
CA SER A 81 -0.31 1.14 -13.68
C SER A 81 1.11 1.01 -13.12
N SER A 82 1.20 0.70 -11.83
CA SER A 82 2.46 0.41 -11.15
C SER A 82 3.21 -0.82 -11.71
N LEU A 83 2.57 -1.64 -12.56
CA LEU A 83 3.20 -2.76 -13.29
C LEU A 83 4.40 -2.32 -14.12
N ASP A 84 4.41 -1.09 -14.61
CA ASP A 84 5.46 -0.56 -15.49
C ASP A 84 6.52 0.26 -14.73
N VAL A 85 6.36 0.44 -13.41
CA VAL A 85 7.38 1.05 -12.55
C VAL A 85 8.48 0.01 -12.25
N ASN A 86 9.48 -0.04 -13.12
CA ASN A 86 10.58 -0.98 -12.99
C ASN A 86 11.73 -0.37 -12.18
N ASN A 87 12.12 -1.00 -11.07
CA ASN A 87 13.16 -0.51 -10.17
C ASN A 87 14.55 -0.36 -10.85
N GLN A 88 14.85 -1.14 -11.89
CA GLN A 88 16.10 -0.98 -12.66
C GLN A 88 16.07 0.30 -13.51
N ILE A 89 14.89 0.68 -14.04
CA ILE A 89 14.73 1.93 -14.78
C ILE A 89 14.71 3.11 -13.80
N VAL A 90 14.04 3.00 -12.66
CA VAL A 90 14.07 4.01 -11.57
C VAL A 90 15.50 4.34 -11.13
N ALA A 91 16.39 3.34 -11.07
CA ALA A 91 17.79 3.56 -10.73
C ALA A 91 18.56 4.38 -11.80
N LEU A 92 18.08 4.42 -13.04
CA LEU A 92 18.66 5.19 -14.14
C LEU A 92 17.97 6.54 -14.35
N ASP A 93 16.67 6.58 -14.09
CA ASP A 93 15.82 7.76 -14.23
C ASP A 93 14.82 7.81 -13.06
N ALA A 94 15.19 8.54 -12.01
CA ALA A 94 14.44 8.62 -10.76
C ALA A 94 13.03 9.24 -10.93
N GLY A 95 12.79 9.98 -12.02
CA GLY A 95 11.47 10.54 -12.33
C GLY A 95 10.38 9.49 -12.48
N LEU A 96 10.74 8.26 -12.92
CA LEU A 96 9.79 7.15 -13.05
C LEU A 96 9.14 6.75 -11.70
N ALA A 97 9.85 6.92 -10.59
CA ALA A 97 9.29 6.62 -9.26
C ALA A 97 8.08 7.50 -8.89
N PHE A 98 7.95 8.64 -9.56
CA PHE A 98 6.91 9.64 -9.30
C PHE A 98 5.87 9.74 -10.42
N ASP A 99 5.85 8.77 -11.33
CA ASP A 99 4.83 8.63 -12.37
C ASP A 99 3.42 8.53 -11.77
N SER A 100 2.40 8.92 -12.55
CA SER A 100 1.01 8.78 -12.12
C SER A 100 0.43 7.47 -12.64
N TRP A 101 -0.05 6.63 -11.74
CA TRP A 101 -0.53 5.28 -12.05
C TRP A 101 -1.60 4.80 -11.06
N VAL A 102 -2.34 3.74 -11.46
CA VAL A 102 -3.28 3.02 -10.60
C VAL A 102 -2.70 1.67 -10.16
N THR A 103 -3.18 1.15 -9.03
CA THR A 103 -2.73 -0.13 -8.46
C THR A 103 -3.76 -0.72 -7.50
N ILE A 104 -3.43 -1.88 -6.96
CA ILE A 104 -3.91 -2.41 -5.68
C ILE A 104 -2.69 -2.94 -4.94
N GLY A 105 -2.31 -2.29 -3.84
CA GLY A 105 -1.29 -2.74 -2.89
C GLY A 105 0.16 -2.72 -3.36
N ALA A 106 0.48 -2.51 -4.66
CA ALA A 106 1.85 -2.57 -5.16
C ALA A 106 2.33 -1.22 -5.71
N THR A 107 3.58 -0.88 -5.47
CA THR A 107 4.20 0.39 -5.92
C THR A 107 5.05 0.26 -7.18
N ASN A 108 5.38 -0.96 -7.60
CA ASN A 108 6.26 -1.23 -8.73
C ASN A 108 5.89 -2.56 -9.41
N SER A 109 6.70 -3.00 -10.37
CA SER A 109 6.51 -4.23 -11.14
C SER A 109 6.78 -5.53 -10.37
N ASP A 110 7.39 -5.48 -9.18
CA ASP A 110 7.82 -6.68 -8.47
C ASP A 110 6.61 -7.38 -7.82
N ASN A 111 6.35 -8.64 -8.23
CA ASN A 111 5.21 -9.45 -7.79
C ASN A 111 3.84 -8.75 -7.95
N ASN A 112 3.71 -7.88 -8.93
CA ASN A 112 2.50 -7.13 -9.20
C ASN A 112 1.61 -7.90 -10.17
N ASN A 113 0.39 -8.25 -9.76
CA ASN A 113 -0.58 -9.05 -10.50
C ASN A 113 -1.86 -8.27 -10.82
N LEU A 114 -1.73 -6.98 -11.10
CA LEU A 114 -2.86 -6.12 -11.44
C LEU A 114 -3.46 -6.50 -12.80
N TRP A 115 -4.78 -6.56 -12.84
CA TRP A 115 -5.58 -6.77 -14.06
C TRP A 115 -6.51 -5.59 -14.29
N THR A 116 -6.93 -5.42 -15.53
CA THR A 116 -7.91 -4.38 -15.90
C THR A 116 -8.92 -4.93 -16.91
N VAL A 117 -10.14 -4.42 -16.85
CA VAL A 117 -11.23 -4.75 -17.77
C VAL A 117 -12.10 -3.52 -18.01
N GLY A 118 -12.48 -3.27 -19.27
CA GLY A 118 -13.42 -2.22 -19.64
C GLY A 118 -12.91 -0.78 -19.47
N VAL A 119 -11.60 -0.57 -19.24
CA VAL A 119 -11.02 0.76 -18.98
C VAL A 119 -10.22 1.26 -20.16
N ASP A 120 -10.48 2.51 -20.57
CA ASP A 120 -9.65 3.26 -21.52
C ASP A 120 -8.77 4.25 -20.73
N TYR A 121 -7.46 4.04 -20.73
CA TYR A 121 -6.48 4.88 -20.04
C TYR A 121 -5.87 5.98 -20.91
N ASN A 122 -6.25 6.12 -22.20
CA ASN A 122 -5.58 7.04 -23.12
C ASN A 122 -5.59 8.49 -22.64
N ASN A 123 -6.69 8.97 -22.07
CA ASN A 123 -6.76 10.32 -21.51
C ASN A 123 -5.83 10.46 -20.31
N PHE A 124 -5.83 9.50 -19.40
CA PHE A 124 -4.96 9.50 -18.22
C PHE A 124 -3.48 9.50 -18.62
N LEU A 125 -3.10 8.65 -19.58
CA LEU A 125 -1.74 8.59 -20.12
C LEU A 125 -1.32 9.89 -20.86
N SER A 126 -2.27 10.71 -21.29
CA SER A 126 -1.99 12.04 -21.83
C SER A 126 -1.92 13.14 -20.76
N GLY A 127 -1.99 12.77 -19.46
CA GLY A 127 -2.00 13.69 -18.34
C GLY A 127 -3.38 14.27 -17.99
N SER A 128 -4.45 13.80 -18.66
CA SER A 128 -5.83 14.25 -18.44
C SER A 128 -6.54 13.38 -17.40
N GLU A 129 -7.83 13.60 -17.20
CA GLU A 129 -8.66 12.82 -16.26
C GLU A 129 -8.82 11.35 -16.67
N LEU A 130 -9.01 10.49 -15.67
CA LEU A 130 -9.47 9.11 -15.84
C LEU A 130 -10.94 9.03 -15.47
N THR A 131 -11.80 8.72 -16.45
CA THR A 131 -13.24 8.50 -16.23
C THR A 131 -13.61 7.09 -16.68
N ILE A 132 -14.23 6.32 -15.80
CA ILE A 132 -14.68 4.95 -16.06
C ILE A 132 -16.16 4.87 -15.75
N THR A 133 -16.96 4.46 -16.74
CA THR A 133 -18.41 4.27 -16.60
C THR A 133 -18.80 2.83 -16.31
N ASP A 134 -18.05 1.88 -16.88
CA ASP A 134 -18.23 0.43 -16.67
C ASP A 134 -16.88 -0.26 -16.89
N GLY A 135 -16.26 -0.70 -15.81
CA GLY A 135 -14.94 -1.31 -15.85
C GLY A 135 -14.27 -1.35 -14.48
N ALA A 136 -13.08 -1.89 -14.42
CA ALA A 136 -12.33 -2.04 -13.18
C ALA A 136 -10.84 -2.25 -13.42
N TRP A 137 -10.03 -1.91 -12.40
CA TRP A 137 -8.75 -2.56 -12.17
C TRP A 137 -8.83 -3.40 -10.88
N PHE A 138 -8.18 -4.55 -10.87
CA PHE A 138 -8.39 -5.53 -9.82
C PHE A 138 -7.24 -6.51 -9.67
N VAL A 139 -7.19 -7.20 -8.55
CA VAL A 139 -6.36 -8.38 -8.28
C VAL A 139 -7.26 -9.56 -7.90
N VAL A 140 -6.76 -10.78 -8.04
CA VAL A 140 -7.52 -11.94 -7.57
C VAL A 140 -7.61 -11.92 -6.03
N PRO A 141 -8.75 -12.34 -5.45
CA PRO A 141 -8.98 -12.20 -3.99
C PRO A 141 -7.95 -12.88 -3.07
N THR A 142 -7.19 -13.85 -3.58
CA THR A 142 -6.14 -14.56 -2.83
C THR A 142 -4.74 -13.98 -3.05
N ASP A 143 -4.64 -12.91 -3.83
CA ASP A 143 -3.36 -12.24 -4.04
C ASP A 143 -2.93 -11.48 -2.79
N VAL A 144 -1.64 -11.51 -2.50
CA VAL A 144 -1.07 -10.78 -1.35
C VAL A 144 -1.28 -9.27 -1.44
N GLN A 145 -1.41 -8.73 -2.65
CA GLN A 145 -1.69 -7.31 -2.89
C GLN A 145 -3.08 -6.88 -2.40
N ALA A 146 -4.04 -7.82 -2.30
CA ALA A 146 -5.38 -7.55 -1.79
C ALA A 146 -5.40 -7.29 -0.28
N ALA A 147 -4.37 -7.74 0.44
CA ALA A 147 -4.26 -7.59 1.89
C ALA A 147 -3.88 -6.15 2.29
N THR A 148 -4.23 -5.78 3.49
CA THR A 148 -3.84 -4.49 4.07
C THR A 148 -2.37 -4.46 4.47
N GLU A 149 -1.75 -3.31 4.36
CA GLU A 149 -0.51 -2.97 5.04
C GLU A 149 -0.77 -2.38 6.43
N ALA A 150 0.30 -1.92 7.13
CA ALA A 150 0.17 -1.25 8.43
C ALA A 150 -0.86 -0.10 8.39
N GLY A 151 -1.66 0.03 9.43
CA GLY A 151 -2.77 1.00 9.47
C GLY A 151 -4.00 0.56 8.67
N ASN A 152 -4.14 -0.74 8.35
CA ASN A 152 -5.26 -1.32 7.60
C ASN A 152 -5.46 -0.68 6.21
N ARG A 153 -4.38 -0.26 5.57
CA ARG A 153 -4.41 0.46 4.30
C ARG A 153 -4.16 -0.44 3.11
N VAL A 154 -4.74 -0.09 1.97
CA VAL A 154 -4.42 -0.66 0.65
C VAL A 154 -4.18 0.50 -0.31
N LEU A 155 -3.01 0.56 -0.95
CA LEU A 155 -2.68 1.57 -1.95
C LEU A 155 -3.52 1.38 -3.22
N LEU A 156 -4.11 2.46 -3.73
CA LEU A 156 -4.98 2.44 -4.91
C LEU A 156 -4.37 3.15 -6.12
N MET A 157 -3.60 4.20 -5.90
CA MET A 157 -2.95 4.97 -6.96
C MET A 157 -1.87 5.90 -6.42
N GLN A 158 -1.00 6.34 -7.31
CA GLN A 158 -0.11 7.48 -7.14
C GLN A 158 -0.43 8.52 -8.20
N LEU A 159 -0.47 9.78 -7.80
CA LEU A 159 -0.80 10.91 -8.66
C LEU A 159 0.22 12.02 -8.44
N THR A 160 0.88 12.46 -9.51
CA THR A 160 1.78 13.62 -9.46
C THR A 160 1.21 14.72 -10.33
N THR A 161 1.04 15.89 -9.74
CA THR A 161 0.45 17.06 -10.42
C THR A 161 0.87 18.35 -9.72
N ASP A 162 0.91 19.46 -10.44
CA ASP A 162 1.02 20.80 -9.88
C ASP A 162 -0.35 21.43 -9.56
N GLY A 163 -1.43 20.73 -9.90
CA GLY A 163 -2.80 21.10 -9.57
C GLY A 163 -3.34 20.40 -8.33
N THR A 164 -4.64 20.55 -8.10
CA THR A 164 -5.37 19.79 -7.09
C THR A 164 -5.93 18.51 -7.71
N ALA A 165 -5.49 17.36 -7.20
CA ALA A 165 -6.04 16.06 -7.58
C ALA A 165 -7.30 15.76 -6.75
N THR A 166 -8.34 15.24 -7.41
CA THR A 166 -9.61 14.84 -6.79
C THR A 166 -10.10 13.55 -7.43
N GLY A 167 -10.96 12.81 -6.73
CA GLY A 167 -11.59 11.64 -7.34
C GLY A 167 -12.80 11.14 -6.61
N ILE A 168 -13.54 10.27 -7.31
CA ILE A 168 -14.68 9.48 -6.81
C ILE A 168 -14.38 8.03 -7.18
N LEU A 169 -14.34 7.14 -6.18
CA LEU A 169 -13.99 5.73 -6.34
C LEU A 169 -15.08 4.83 -5.77
N ASN A 170 -15.22 3.64 -6.39
CA ASN A 170 -16.04 2.57 -5.86
C ASN A 170 -15.14 1.36 -5.61
N LEU A 171 -15.29 0.73 -4.45
CA LEU A 171 -14.40 -0.30 -3.97
C LEU A 171 -15.16 -1.57 -3.63
N GLN A 172 -14.51 -2.72 -3.80
CA GLN A 172 -15.04 -4.00 -3.34
C GLN A 172 -13.95 -4.93 -2.82
N GLY A 173 -14.34 -5.81 -1.90
CA GLY A 173 -13.43 -6.76 -1.29
C GLY A 173 -14.14 -7.80 -0.44
N TRP A 174 -13.43 -8.41 0.49
CA TRP A 174 -13.96 -9.30 1.50
C TRP A 174 -13.73 -8.74 2.90
N ASP A 175 -14.70 -8.96 3.79
CA ASP A 175 -14.57 -8.67 5.21
C ASP A 175 -13.79 -9.78 5.95
N ALA A 176 -13.63 -9.61 7.27
CA ALA A 176 -12.92 -10.55 8.13
C ALA A 176 -13.54 -11.96 8.16
N GLU A 177 -14.83 -12.07 7.87
CA GLU A 177 -15.57 -13.33 7.79
C GLU A 177 -15.54 -13.95 6.38
N GLY A 178 -14.91 -13.27 5.41
CA GLY A 178 -14.86 -13.69 4.00
C GLY A 178 -16.13 -13.38 3.22
N ALA A 179 -17.01 -12.53 3.74
CA ALA A 179 -18.18 -12.06 3.02
C ALA A 179 -17.80 -10.88 2.11
N ALA A 180 -18.41 -10.83 0.92
CA ALA A 180 -18.17 -9.74 -0.02
C ALA A 180 -18.78 -8.42 0.47
N TRP A 181 -18.01 -7.35 0.38
CA TRP A 181 -18.48 -5.98 0.62
C TRP A 181 -18.28 -5.11 -0.62
N ARG A 182 -19.08 -4.06 -0.73
CA ARG A 182 -18.95 -2.98 -1.71
C ARG A 182 -19.23 -1.64 -1.05
N THR A 183 -18.53 -0.62 -1.51
CA THR A 183 -18.80 0.77 -1.18
C THR A 183 -18.68 1.62 -2.43
N HIS A 184 -19.47 2.69 -2.51
CA HIS A 184 -19.59 3.53 -3.70
C HIS A 184 -19.38 4.99 -3.33
N ASP A 185 -19.00 5.76 -4.35
CA ASP A 185 -18.96 7.23 -4.31
C ASP A 185 -18.04 7.78 -3.20
N LEU A 186 -16.98 7.04 -2.86
CA LEU A 186 -15.94 7.52 -1.95
C LEU A 186 -15.15 8.63 -2.63
N THR A 187 -14.99 9.77 -1.97
CA THR A 187 -14.28 10.93 -2.52
C THR A 187 -12.95 11.16 -1.83
N PHE A 188 -11.99 11.70 -2.58
CA PHE A 188 -10.74 12.21 -2.05
C PHE A 188 -10.35 13.53 -2.69
N SER A 189 -9.51 14.30 -1.98
CA SER A 189 -8.87 15.50 -2.50
C SER A 189 -7.42 15.58 -2.01
N SER A 190 -6.51 16.00 -2.88
CA SER A 190 -5.12 16.26 -2.48
C SER A 190 -4.98 17.49 -1.57
N THR A 191 -6.04 18.30 -1.40
CA THR A 191 -6.07 19.37 -0.39
C THR A 191 -6.13 18.83 1.04
N ASP A 192 -6.57 17.59 1.19
CA ASP A 192 -6.71 16.89 2.46
C ASP A 192 -5.54 15.92 2.70
N ALA A 193 -4.44 16.10 1.94
CA ALA A 193 -3.29 15.22 2.02
C ALA A 193 -2.59 15.30 3.37
N GLU A 194 -2.30 14.14 3.92
CA GLU A 194 -1.67 13.92 5.21
C GLU A 194 -0.17 13.62 5.02
N VAL A 195 0.62 14.00 5.99
CA VAL A 195 2.00 13.50 6.12
C VAL A 195 1.96 12.26 7.00
N PHE A 196 2.25 11.11 6.43
CA PHE A 196 2.22 9.84 7.14
C PHE A 196 3.48 9.64 7.99
N GLY A 197 3.31 9.05 9.16
CA GLY A 197 4.38 8.76 10.08
C GLY A 197 3.88 8.52 11.49
N CYS A 198 4.80 8.25 12.40
CA CYS A 198 4.46 8.11 13.81
C CYS A 198 4.11 9.46 14.45
N THR A 199 2.89 9.60 14.97
CA THR A 199 2.40 10.83 15.65
C THR A 199 2.57 10.79 17.17
N ASP A 200 3.07 9.69 17.74
CA ASP A 200 3.33 9.62 19.19
C ASP A 200 4.66 10.27 19.55
N SER A 201 4.59 11.37 20.30
CA SER A 201 5.79 12.12 20.73
C SER A 201 6.73 11.35 21.67
N ASN A 202 6.30 10.21 22.20
CA ASN A 202 7.15 9.33 23.04
C ASN A 202 7.78 8.20 22.22
N ALA A 203 7.40 8.03 20.96
CA ALA A 203 8.01 7.02 20.11
C ALA A 203 9.39 7.44 19.63
N SER A 204 10.31 6.46 19.48
CA SER A 204 11.68 6.72 19.02
C SER A 204 11.74 7.24 17.58
N ASN A 205 10.73 6.92 16.77
CA ASN A 205 10.57 7.37 15.39
C ASN A 205 9.48 8.44 15.23
N PHE A 206 9.19 9.20 16.29
CA PHE A 206 8.26 10.32 16.22
C PHE A 206 8.59 11.24 15.04
N ASN A 207 7.62 11.50 14.21
CA ASN A 207 7.70 12.47 13.13
C ASN A 207 6.84 13.70 13.48
N ALA A 208 7.49 14.81 13.81
CA ALA A 208 6.77 16.04 14.18
C ALA A 208 5.95 16.66 13.05
N GLU A 209 6.22 16.28 11.80
CA GLU A 209 5.47 16.72 10.62
C GLU A 209 4.30 15.79 10.29
N ALA A 210 4.25 14.57 10.88
CA ALA A 210 3.18 13.63 10.62
C ALA A 210 1.85 14.18 11.13
N THR A 211 0.86 14.17 10.26
CA THR A 211 -0.53 14.52 10.54
C THR A 211 -1.42 13.27 10.63
N TYR A 212 -0.97 12.15 10.06
CA TYR A 212 -1.64 10.86 10.08
C TYR A 212 -0.74 9.77 10.68
N ASN A 213 -1.25 9.05 11.68
CA ASN A 213 -0.52 7.93 12.28
C ASN A 213 -0.66 6.69 11.39
N ASP A 214 0.41 6.32 10.73
CA ASP A 214 0.48 5.18 9.79
C ASP A 214 0.69 3.82 10.49
N GLY A 215 0.67 3.80 11.82
CA GLY A 215 0.93 2.59 12.61
C GLY A 215 2.41 2.23 12.72
N SER A 216 3.32 3.08 12.24
CA SER A 216 4.76 2.83 12.27
C SER A 216 5.43 3.16 13.61
N CYS A 217 4.68 3.69 14.60
CA CYS A 217 5.24 4.08 15.89
C CYS A 217 5.95 2.91 16.58
N PHE A 218 7.18 3.16 17.07
CA PHE A 218 7.88 2.21 17.95
C PHE A 218 8.62 2.97 19.10
N GLY A 219 8.80 2.31 20.26
CA GLY A 219 9.49 2.86 21.42
C GLY A 219 8.76 2.68 22.75
N GLU A 220 9.37 3.18 23.83
CA GLU A 220 9.16 2.81 25.25
C GLU A 220 7.71 2.77 25.77
N ASN A 221 6.71 3.36 25.11
CA ASN A 221 5.37 3.49 25.68
C ASN A 221 4.23 3.04 24.78
N ASN A 222 4.50 2.51 23.59
CA ASN A 222 3.46 2.08 22.69
C ASN A 222 3.28 0.57 22.66
N GLY A 223 2.13 0.13 23.14
CA GLY A 223 1.66 -1.25 22.96
C GLY A 223 1.32 -1.61 21.50
N ALA A 224 1.66 -0.75 20.54
CA ALA A 224 1.66 -1.04 19.10
C ALA A 224 3.01 -1.65 18.72
N THR A 225 3.29 -2.80 19.26
CA THR A 225 4.34 -3.65 18.73
C THR A 225 3.88 -4.17 17.38
N ASN A 226 4.69 -4.03 16.36
CA ASN A 226 4.56 -4.82 15.12
C ASN A 226 4.75 -6.33 15.44
N GLY A 227 3.90 -6.88 16.29
CA GLY A 227 3.86 -8.30 16.66
C GLY A 227 5.05 -8.83 17.45
N LEU A 228 5.98 -8.01 17.89
CA LEU A 228 7.20 -8.43 18.56
C LEU A 228 7.16 -8.02 20.03
N SER A 229 6.69 -8.92 20.86
CA SER A 229 6.75 -8.76 22.31
C SER A 229 8.20 -8.87 22.78
N ASN A 230 8.69 -7.91 23.54
CA ASN A 230 9.88 -8.08 24.36
C ASN A 230 9.73 -9.29 25.26
N ILE A 231 10.56 -10.30 25.06
CA ILE A 231 10.49 -11.56 25.84
C ILE A 231 10.85 -11.31 27.30
N ASP A 232 11.61 -10.26 27.61
CA ASP A 232 12.03 -9.91 28.97
C ASP A 232 11.69 -8.47 29.42
N GLY A 233 11.05 -7.67 28.55
CA GLY A 233 10.64 -6.29 28.88
C GLY A 233 11.81 -5.29 29.08
N THR A 234 13.02 -5.63 28.69
CA THR A 234 14.23 -4.86 29.00
C THR A 234 15.13 -4.48 27.84
N THR A 235 14.95 -5.07 26.67
CA THR A 235 15.77 -4.79 25.47
C THR A 235 14.89 -4.43 24.29
N GLU A 236 15.09 -3.25 23.72
CA GLU A 236 14.42 -2.83 22.49
C GLU A 236 15.27 -3.18 21.28
N TRP A 237 14.63 -3.51 20.20
CA TRP A 237 15.29 -3.80 18.95
C TRP A 237 14.42 -3.38 17.77
N ASN A 238 15.07 -3.04 16.66
CA ASN A 238 14.42 -2.52 15.48
C ASN A 238 14.92 -3.24 14.24
N ILE A 239 14.00 -3.43 13.28
CA ILE A 239 14.30 -3.91 11.94
C ILE A 239 14.16 -2.73 10.98
N PHE A 240 15.17 -2.49 10.14
CA PHE A 240 15.11 -1.44 9.13
C PHE A 240 15.89 -1.82 7.86
N PRO A 241 15.47 -1.33 6.68
CA PRO A 241 14.21 -0.64 6.47
C PRO A 241 13.01 -1.57 6.72
N ASN A 242 11.89 -1.00 7.18
CA ASN A 242 10.63 -1.72 7.31
C ASN A 242 9.52 -0.82 6.74
N PRO A 243 8.90 -1.19 5.59
CA PRO A 243 9.11 -2.46 4.86
C PRO A 243 10.53 -2.60 4.25
N VAL A 244 10.95 -3.84 4.02
CA VAL A 244 12.23 -4.15 3.37
C VAL A 244 12.08 -3.92 1.88
N PHE A 245 12.77 -2.91 1.33
CA PHE A 245 12.75 -2.58 -0.11
C PHE A 245 13.88 -3.25 -0.90
N GLU A 246 14.92 -3.72 -0.21
CA GLU A 246 16.05 -4.44 -0.77
C GLU A 246 16.11 -5.84 -0.17
N SER A 247 16.95 -6.70 -0.74
CA SER A 247 17.11 -8.09 -0.26
C SER A 247 17.78 -8.19 1.13
N THR A 248 18.00 -7.06 1.78
CA THR A 248 18.68 -6.97 3.07
C THR A 248 17.89 -6.12 4.06
N PHE A 249 17.93 -6.52 5.30
CA PHE A 249 17.45 -5.73 6.43
C PHE A 249 18.49 -5.76 7.55
N SER A 250 18.43 -4.76 8.43
CA SER A 250 19.28 -4.68 9.61
C SER A 250 18.44 -4.81 10.86
N VAL A 251 18.94 -5.54 11.84
CA VAL A 251 18.37 -5.59 13.18
C VAL A 251 19.30 -4.77 14.09
N LYS A 252 18.74 -3.74 14.73
CA LYS A 252 19.48 -2.88 15.67
C LYS A 252 18.90 -3.05 17.08
N PHE A 253 19.76 -3.20 18.06
CA PHE A 253 19.43 -3.21 19.48
C PHE A 253 19.74 -1.86 20.10
N ASP A 254 18.91 -1.40 21.04
CA ASP A 254 19.05 -0.10 21.73
C ASP A 254 20.24 -0.05 22.70
N ARG A 255 20.73 -1.21 23.12
CA ARG A 255 21.87 -1.39 24.03
C ARG A 255 22.67 -2.63 23.70
N GLU A 256 23.87 -2.71 24.32
CA GLU A 256 24.68 -3.94 24.25
C GLU A 256 23.93 -5.13 24.87
N LEU A 257 23.79 -6.19 24.10
CA LEU A 257 23.29 -7.47 24.59
C LEU A 257 24.43 -8.20 25.31
N ASN A 258 24.28 -8.40 26.61
CA ASN A 258 25.20 -9.25 27.36
C ASN A 258 24.68 -10.71 27.34
N LEU A 259 25.16 -11.46 26.37
CA LEU A 259 24.73 -12.86 26.15
C LEU A 259 25.57 -13.87 26.94
N GLY A 260 26.46 -13.41 27.83
CA GLY A 260 27.32 -14.32 28.61
C GLY A 260 28.28 -15.17 27.76
N GLY A 261 28.52 -14.76 26.50
CA GLY A 261 29.34 -15.49 25.53
C GLY A 261 28.55 -16.48 24.64
N GLU A 262 27.23 -16.49 24.74
CA GLU A 262 26.37 -17.29 23.87
C GLU A 262 26.04 -16.56 22.55
N ASN A 263 25.78 -17.30 21.49
CA ASN A 263 25.34 -16.78 20.20
C ASN A 263 23.81 -16.58 20.22
N ILE A 264 23.32 -15.61 19.44
CA ILE A 264 21.89 -15.48 19.15
C ILE A 264 21.53 -16.21 17.87
N ILE A 265 20.32 -16.77 17.84
CA ILE A 265 19.72 -17.28 16.62
C ILE A 265 18.71 -16.23 16.14
N LEU A 266 18.95 -15.67 14.95
CA LEU A 266 17.96 -14.88 14.24
C LEU A 266 17.12 -15.82 13.39
N GLU A 267 15.84 -15.91 13.68
CA GLU A 267 14.90 -16.71 12.92
C GLU A 267 13.79 -15.81 12.35
N VAL A 268 13.58 -15.90 11.04
CA VAL A 268 12.47 -15.24 10.35
C VAL A 268 11.51 -16.35 9.89
N THR A 269 10.26 -16.25 10.30
CA THR A 269 9.22 -17.19 9.92
C THR A 269 8.21 -16.52 8.99
N ASP A 270 7.59 -17.30 8.10
CA ASP A 270 6.43 -16.85 7.34
C ASP A 270 5.17 -16.80 8.24
N MET A 271 4.07 -16.32 7.70
CA MET A 271 2.80 -16.21 8.42
C MET A 271 2.22 -17.58 8.86
N ALA A 272 2.69 -18.68 8.27
CA ALA A 272 2.34 -20.05 8.65
C ALA A 272 3.28 -20.62 9.75
N GLY A 273 4.25 -19.83 10.24
CA GLY A 273 5.24 -20.24 11.24
C GLY A 273 6.37 -21.09 10.69
N LYS A 274 6.52 -21.18 9.35
CA LYS A 274 7.62 -21.89 8.72
C LYS A 274 8.85 -21.00 8.68
N SER A 275 9.98 -21.50 9.18
CA SER A 275 11.27 -20.78 9.11
C SER A 275 11.71 -20.57 7.65
N VAL A 276 11.93 -19.31 7.27
CA VAL A 276 12.45 -18.88 5.96
C VAL A 276 13.91 -18.45 6.04
N ILE A 277 14.33 -17.92 7.20
CA ILE A 277 15.71 -17.58 7.50
C ILE A 277 16.01 -18.09 8.92
N SER A 278 17.13 -18.78 9.11
CA SER A 278 17.67 -19.08 10.41
C SER A 278 19.18 -18.85 10.36
N GLN A 279 19.66 -17.89 11.13
CA GLN A 279 21.08 -17.50 11.16
C GLN A 279 21.55 -17.36 12.59
N GLU A 280 22.65 -18.03 12.89
CA GLU A 280 23.38 -17.87 14.14
C GLU A 280 24.31 -16.66 14.03
N VAL A 281 24.21 -15.73 14.98
CA VAL A 281 25.02 -14.49 15.05
C VAL A 281 25.86 -14.56 16.31
N ALA A 282 27.18 -14.56 16.13
CA ALA A 282 28.12 -14.53 17.26
C ALA A 282 28.06 -13.18 18.00
N GLN A 283 28.22 -13.18 19.30
CA GLN A 283 28.19 -11.99 20.14
C GLN A 283 29.14 -10.88 19.66
N GLU A 284 30.31 -11.24 19.12
CA GLU A 284 31.30 -10.31 18.58
C GLU A 284 30.84 -9.53 17.35
N ASN A 285 29.79 -10.01 16.66
CA ASN A 285 29.21 -9.39 15.48
C ASN A 285 27.97 -8.52 15.81
N ILE A 286 27.62 -8.43 17.09
CA ILE A 286 26.51 -7.60 17.57
C ILE A 286 27.08 -6.26 18.00
N VAL A 287 27.02 -5.28 17.12
CA VAL A 287 27.49 -3.92 17.39
C VAL A 287 26.37 -3.14 18.06
N GLY A 288 26.52 -2.85 19.34
CA GLY A 288 25.71 -1.87 20.04
C GLY A 288 25.89 -0.49 19.40
N GLY A 289 24.80 0.09 18.89
CA GLY A 289 24.85 1.44 18.34
C GLY A 289 24.80 2.49 19.48
N ASN A 290 25.78 3.43 19.49
CA ASN A 290 25.65 4.72 20.16
C ASN A 290 24.73 5.64 19.37
#